data_9cee932218da6fbdd37ee419853da241
#
_entry.id   9cee932218da6fbdd37ee419853da241
#
_cell.length_a   1.000
_cell.length_b   1.000
_cell.length_c   1.000
_cell.angle_alpha   90.00
_cell.angle_beta   90.00
_cell.angle_gamma   90.00
#
_symmetry.space_group_name_H-M   'P 1'
#
loop_
_entity.id
_entity.type
_entity.pdbx_description
1 polymer ?
#
loop_
_entity_poly.entity_id
_entity_poly.type
_entity_poly.pdbx_seq_one_letter_code
_entity_poly.pdbx_strand_id
1 'polypeptide(L)'
;MATVELRFSALPEHVRTARLVAAAVARRAGVDEAVLDEVRLAVGEACSRAVGLHQHGGITAPVMVSLIEEEKQFSIEVGDEAPHASPAAPGAAVDDAEVEEDEMGLAVISGLVDDVEVTADEAGGRIRMTWPTASAMLPPV
;
A
#
# COMPACT_ATOMS: atom_id res chain seq x y z
N MET A 1 7.08 1.16 -19.76
CA MET A 1 6.91 1.25 -18.29
C MET A 1 6.42 2.64 -17.93
N ALA A 2 5.32 2.73 -17.20
CA ALA A 2 4.74 3.99 -16.78
C ALA A 2 4.52 4.00 -15.27
N THR A 3 4.72 5.15 -14.64
CA THR A 3 4.51 5.33 -13.21
C THR A 3 3.62 6.53 -12.97
N VAL A 4 2.56 6.34 -12.20
CA VAL A 4 1.69 7.42 -11.72
C VAL A 4 1.92 7.57 -10.23
N GLU A 5 2.18 8.77 -9.78
CA GLU A 5 2.43 9.06 -8.38
C GLU A 5 1.32 9.92 -7.82
N LEU A 6 0.79 9.50 -6.66
CA LEU A 6 -0.21 10.25 -5.92
C LEU A 6 0.36 10.66 -4.58
N ARG A 7 0.08 11.89 -4.19
CA ARG A 7 0.39 12.40 -2.86
C ARG A 7 -0.88 12.99 -2.28
N PHE A 8 -1.21 12.63 -1.07
CA PHE A 8 -2.41 13.17 -0.43
C PHE A 8 -2.18 13.38 1.06
N SER A 9 -2.87 14.37 1.61
CA SER A 9 -2.83 14.64 3.05
C SER A 9 -3.33 13.41 3.81
N ALA A 10 -2.73 13.12 4.95
CA ALA A 10 -3.04 11.94 5.75
C ALA A 10 -4.41 12.06 6.43
N LEU A 11 -5.46 12.02 5.64
CA LEU A 11 -6.86 12.12 6.06
C LEU A 11 -7.64 10.91 5.54
N PRO A 12 -8.49 10.28 6.37
CA PRO A 12 -9.24 9.09 5.95
C PRO A 12 -10.09 9.27 4.69
N GLU A 13 -10.63 10.47 4.48
CA GLU A 13 -11.45 10.80 3.30
C GLU A 13 -10.71 10.67 1.98
N HIS A 14 -9.37 10.80 1.97
CA HIS A 14 -8.56 10.69 0.76
C HIS A 14 -8.27 9.24 0.36
N VAL A 15 -8.48 8.29 1.27
CA VAL A 15 -8.28 6.86 0.99
C VAL A 15 -9.21 6.39 -0.12
N ARG A 16 -10.45 6.87 -0.12
CA ARG A 16 -11.42 6.53 -1.17
C ARG A 16 -10.92 6.95 -2.56
N THR A 17 -10.39 8.15 -2.67
CA THR A 17 -9.83 8.65 -3.95
C THR A 17 -8.66 7.78 -4.39
N ALA A 18 -7.77 7.43 -3.48
CA ALA A 18 -6.64 6.56 -3.80
C ALA A 18 -7.10 5.20 -4.32
N ARG A 19 -8.12 4.60 -3.70
CA ARG A 19 -8.68 3.32 -4.16
C ARG A 19 -9.25 3.42 -5.58
N LEU A 20 -9.98 4.48 -5.87
CA LEU A 20 -10.60 4.67 -7.19
C LEU A 20 -9.54 4.87 -8.28
N VAL A 21 -8.53 5.68 -8.01
CA VAL A 21 -7.44 5.92 -8.96
C VAL A 21 -6.63 4.64 -9.17
N ALA A 22 -6.31 3.92 -8.10
CA ALA A 22 -5.55 2.67 -8.19
C ALA A 22 -6.29 1.63 -9.05
N ALA A 23 -7.59 1.47 -8.85
CA ALA A 23 -8.39 0.53 -9.63
C ALA A 23 -8.43 0.92 -11.12
N ALA A 24 -8.58 2.20 -11.42
CA ALA A 24 -8.60 2.69 -12.80
C ALA A 24 -7.26 2.46 -13.51
N VAL A 25 -6.15 2.74 -12.84
CA VAL A 25 -4.81 2.53 -13.39
C VAL A 25 -4.51 1.05 -13.55
N ALA A 26 -4.90 0.23 -12.56
CA ALA A 26 -4.74 -1.23 -12.62
C ALA A 26 -5.49 -1.83 -13.82
N ARG A 27 -6.73 -1.39 -14.05
CA ARG A 27 -7.52 -1.83 -15.20
C ARG A 27 -6.83 -1.47 -16.51
N ARG A 28 -6.35 -0.26 -16.63
CA ARG A 28 -5.62 0.19 -17.82
C ARG A 28 -4.33 -0.60 -18.02
N ALA A 29 -3.66 -0.96 -16.94
CA ALA A 29 -2.41 -1.73 -17.00
C ALA A 29 -2.62 -3.20 -17.42
N GLY A 30 -3.86 -3.69 -17.37
CA GLY A 30 -4.18 -5.05 -17.78
C GLY A 30 -4.38 -6.04 -16.64
N VAL A 31 -4.60 -5.55 -15.42
CA VAL A 31 -4.99 -6.41 -14.30
C VAL A 31 -6.39 -6.97 -14.58
N ASP A 32 -6.58 -8.26 -14.37
CA ASP A 32 -7.85 -8.94 -14.61
C ASP A 32 -8.98 -8.27 -13.81
N GLU A 33 -10.10 -8.04 -14.45
CA GLU A 33 -11.25 -7.38 -13.84
C GLU A 33 -11.76 -8.13 -12.60
N ALA A 34 -11.64 -9.44 -12.59
CA ALA A 34 -12.01 -10.26 -11.43
C ALA A 34 -11.13 -9.97 -10.20
N VAL A 35 -9.97 -9.37 -10.38
CA VAL A 35 -9.00 -9.08 -9.32
C VAL A 35 -9.06 -7.61 -8.86
N LEU A 36 -9.78 -6.75 -9.57
CA LEU A 36 -9.83 -5.33 -9.24
C LEU A 36 -10.39 -5.02 -7.85
N ASP A 37 -11.35 -5.81 -7.36
CA ASP A 37 -11.89 -5.63 -6.01
C ASP A 37 -10.81 -5.92 -4.96
N GLU A 38 -9.98 -6.92 -5.21
CA GLU A 38 -8.82 -7.22 -4.36
C GLU A 38 -7.83 -6.05 -4.34
N VAL A 39 -7.57 -5.44 -5.50
CA VAL A 39 -6.71 -4.26 -5.60
C VAL A 39 -7.26 -3.12 -4.75
N ARG A 40 -8.57 -2.84 -4.85
CA ARG A 40 -9.22 -1.78 -4.07
C ARG A 40 -9.10 -2.03 -2.57
N LEU A 41 -9.36 -3.25 -2.13
CA LEU A 41 -9.28 -3.61 -0.71
C LEU A 41 -7.84 -3.48 -0.19
N ALA A 42 -6.88 -4.00 -0.93
CA ALA A 42 -5.47 -3.96 -0.53
C ALA A 42 -4.95 -2.53 -0.43
N VAL A 43 -5.24 -1.70 -1.43
CA VAL A 43 -4.84 -0.28 -1.43
C VAL A 43 -5.54 0.47 -0.29
N GLY A 44 -6.83 0.19 -0.08
CA GLY A 44 -7.58 0.79 1.01
C GLY A 44 -6.95 0.51 2.37
N GLU A 45 -6.57 -0.74 2.63
CA GLU A 45 -5.91 -1.13 3.87
C GLU A 45 -4.54 -0.48 4.01
N ALA A 46 -3.72 -0.51 2.95
CA ALA A 46 -2.39 0.07 2.99
C ALA A 46 -2.43 1.59 3.21
N CYS A 47 -3.34 2.28 2.53
CA CYS A 47 -3.50 3.73 2.69
C CYS A 47 -4.07 4.10 4.07
N SER A 48 -5.05 3.34 4.58
CA SER A 48 -5.61 3.57 5.91
C SER A 48 -4.56 3.39 6.99
N ARG A 49 -3.70 2.38 6.84
CA ARG A 49 -2.57 2.16 7.75
C ARG A 49 -1.62 3.35 7.73
N ALA A 50 -1.23 3.83 6.55
CA ALA A 50 -0.32 4.98 6.42
C ALA A 50 -0.93 6.24 7.03
N VAL A 51 -2.22 6.50 6.78
CA VAL A 51 -2.94 7.64 7.37
C VAL A 51 -2.93 7.55 8.89
N GLY A 52 -3.25 6.37 9.44
CA GLY A 52 -3.24 6.16 10.89
C GLY A 52 -1.88 6.41 11.51
N LEU A 53 -0.82 5.92 10.88
CA LEU A 53 0.55 6.14 11.36
C LEU A 53 0.92 7.62 11.39
N HIS A 54 0.55 8.37 10.34
CA HIS A 54 0.81 9.80 10.29
C HIS A 54 0.01 10.57 11.35
N GLN A 55 -1.26 10.23 11.53
CA GLN A 55 -2.10 10.90 12.52
C GLN A 55 -1.63 10.64 13.95
N HIS A 56 -1.31 9.39 14.28
CA HIS A 56 -0.82 9.03 15.61
C HIS A 56 0.56 9.65 15.90
N GLY A 57 1.39 9.76 14.89
CA GLY A 57 2.72 10.34 15.03
C GLY A 57 2.78 11.86 14.91
N GLY A 58 1.65 12.53 14.64
CA GLY A 58 1.63 13.96 14.41
C GLY A 58 2.39 14.38 13.16
N ILE A 59 2.45 13.53 12.16
CA ILE A 59 3.20 13.75 10.93
C ILE A 59 2.34 14.49 9.93
N THR A 60 2.84 15.65 9.47
CA THR A 60 2.11 16.51 8.53
C THR A 60 2.44 16.21 7.07
N ALA A 61 3.45 15.39 6.82
CA ALA A 61 3.82 15.00 5.47
C ALA A 61 2.71 14.20 4.78
N PRO A 62 2.60 14.28 3.44
CA PRO A 62 1.59 13.50 2.73
C PRO A 62 1.93 12.02 2.67
N VAL A 63 0.89 11.20 2.49
CA VAL A 63 1.05 9.78 2.15
C VAL A 63 1.33 9.68 0.65
N MET A 64 2.23 8.79 0.27
CA MET A 64 2.60 8.58 -1.13
C MET A 64 2.09 7.25 -1.65
N VAL A 65 1.55 7.26 -2.86
CA VAL A 65 1.15 6.06 -3.58
C VAL A 65 1.76 6.10 -4.97
N SER A 66 2.53 5.07 -5.32
CA SER A 66 3.11 4.93 -6.65
C SER A 66 2.44 3.77 -7.36
N LEU A 67 1.92 4.00 -8.56
CA LEU A 67 1.26 3.01 -9.39
C LEU A 67 2.17 2.74 -10.57
N ILE A 68 2.72 1.53 -10.63
CA ILE A 68 3.84 1.18 -11.53
C ILE A 68 3.40 0.13 -12.53
N GLU A 69 3.29 0.51 -13.81
CA GLU A 69 3.03 -0.42 -14.89
C GLU A 69 4.35 -0.99 -15.41
N GLU A 70 4.45 -2.31 -15.40
CA GLU A 70 5.57 -3.03 -16.00
C GLU A 70 5.03 -3.98 -17.07
N GLU A 71 5.93 -4.60 -17.85
CA GLU A 71 5.53 -5.41 -18.99
C GLU A 71 4.58 -6.57 -18.64
N LYS A 72 4.83 -7.24 -17.52
CA LYS A 72 4.08 -8.44 -17.12
C LYS A 72 3.43 -8.33 -15.76
N GLN A 73 3.52 -7.17 -15.14
CA GLN A 73 2.99 -6.97 -13.80
C GLN A 73 2.65 -5.53 -13.54
N PHE A 74 1.80 -5.33 -12.54
CA PHE A 74 1.42 -4.03 -12.04
C PHE A 74 1.71 -4.00 -10.55
N SER A 75 2.42 -2.97 -10.08
CA SER A 75 2.75 -2.83 -8.67
C SER A 75 2.21 -1.54 -8.09
N ILE A 76 1.83 -1.59 -6.83
CA ILE A 76 1.43 -0.41 -6.07
C ILE A 76 2.32 -0.33 -4.83
N GLU A 77 2.94 0.81 -4.63
CA GLU A 77 3.71 1.10 -3.44
C GLU A 77 3.00 2.17 -2.63
N VAL A 78 2.75 1.89 -1.35
CA VAL A 78 2.21 2.87 -0.42
C VAL A 78 3.30 3.20 0.59
N GLY A 79 3.70 4.47 0.63
CA GLY A 79 4.77 4.94 1.49
C GLY A 79 4.27 5.88 2.57
N ASP A 80 4.80 5.72 3.78
CA ASP A 80 4.58 6.63 4.89
C ASP A 80 5.91 7.19 5.38
N GLU A 81 5.86 8.29 6.10
CA GLU A 81 7.04 8.93 6.69
C GLU A 81 7.05 8.79 8.21
N ALA A 82 6.26 7.87 8.76
CA ALA A 82 6.28 7.59 10.18
C ALA A 82 7.52 6.78 10.54
N PRO A 83 8.24 7.17 11.59
CA PRO A 83 9.37 6.37 12.04
C PRO A 83 8.88 5.02 12.57
N HIS A 84 9.49 3.95 12.09
CA HIS A 84 9.20 2.60 12.55
C HIS A 84 10.31 2.19 13.50
N ALA A 85 9.95 1.94 14.75
CA ALA A 85 10.92 1.53 15.74
C ALA A 85 11.47 0.15 15.42
N SER A 86 12.79 -0.02 15.59
CA SER A 86 13.36 -1.36 15.55
C SER A 86 12.72 -2.20 16.66
N PRO A 87 12.34 -3.46 16.39
CA PRO A 87 11.76 -4.34 17.40
C PRO A 87 12.64 -4.54 18.62
N ALA A 88 13.91 -4.17 18.54
CA ALA A 88 14.89 -4.34 19.61
C ALA A 88 15.12 -3.08 20.45
N ALA A 89 14.40 -1.98 20.24
CA ALA A 89 14.59 -0.75 21.02
C ALA A 89 13.93 -0.89 22.40
N PRO A 90 14.69 -1.06 23.49
CA PRO A 90 14.11 -1.18 24.83
C PRO A 90 13.52 0.17 25.26
N GLY A 91 12.29 0.17 25.75
CA GLY A 91 11.63 1.35 26.29
C GLY A 91 10.79 2.17 25.31
N ALA A 92 10.60 1.70 24.09
CA ALA A 92 9.59 2.28 23.23
C ALA A 92 8.20 1.93 23.81
N ALA A 93 7.55 2.93 24.40
CA ALA A 93 6.17 2.77 24.84
C ALA A 93 5.30 2.66 23.58
N VAL A 94 5.00 1.43 23.19
CA VAL A 94 4.10 1.16 22.09
C VAL A 94 2.71 0.98 22.68
N ASP A 95 1.75 1.75 22.16
CA ASP A 95 0.36 1.51 22.50
C ASP A 95 -0.02 0.15 21.86
N ASP A 96 -0.39 -0.82 22.70
CA ASP A 96 -0.73 -2.17 22.24
C ASP A 96 -1.87 -2.14 21.21
N ALA A 97 -2.81 -1.21 21.32
CA ALA A 97 -3.91 -1.06 20.37
C ALA A 97 -3.41 -0.63 18.98
N GLU A 98 -2.44 0.27 18.92
CA GLU A 98 -1.84 0.71 17.65
C GLU A 98 -1.07 -0.43 16.96
N VAL A 99 -0.33 -1.21 17.74
CA VAL A 99 0.41 -2.38 17.22
C VAL A 99 -0.57 -3.41 16.66
N GLU A 100 -1.65 -3.69 17.38
CA GLU A 100 -2.67 -4.65 16.93
C GLU A 100 -3.34 -4.21 15.63
N GLU A 101 -3.69 -2.93 15.51
CA GLU A 101 -4.28 -2.39 14.28
C GLU A 101 -3.31 -2.47 13.09
N ASP A 102 -2.05 -2.15 13.31
CA ASP A 102 -1.02 -2.20 12.29
C ASP A 102 -0.77 -3.64 11.82
N GLU A 103 -0.65 -4.58 12.76
CA GLU A 103 -0.48 -6.00 12.44
C GLU A 103 -1.69 -6.57 11.72
N MET A 104 -2.89 -6.17 12.11
CA MET A 104 -4.13 -6.62 11.48
C MET A 104 -4.21 -6.12 10.04
N GLY A 105 -3.87 -4.85 9.79
CA GLY A 105 -3.84 -4.29 8.44
C GLY A 105 -2.87 -5.02 7.54
N LEU A 106 -1.66 -5.32 8.03
CA LEU A 106 -0.67 -6.09 7.28
C LEU A 106 -1.13 -7.52 7.02
N ALA A 107 -1.79 -8.15 7.99
CA ALA A 107 -2.33 -9.49 7.83
C ALA A 107 -3.43 -9.55 6.76
N VAL A 108 -4.30 -8.54 6.72
CA VAL A 108 -5.34 -8.42 5.69
C VAL A 108 -4.70 -8.30 4.31
N ILE A 109 -3.72 -7.44 4.16
CA ILE A 109 -3.01 -7.25 2.88
C ILE A 109 -2.35 -8.55 2.45
N SER A 110 -1.64 -9.22 3.36
CA SER A 110 -0.96 -10.49 3.07
C SER A 110 -1.93 -11.60 2.69
N GLY A 111 -3.15 -11.55 3.21
CA GLY A 111 -4.20 -12.51 2.85
C GLY A 111 -4.86 -12.21 1.50
N LEU A 112 -4.81 -10.96 1.03
CA LEU A 112 -5.42 -10.54 -0.23
C LEU A 112 -4.45 -10.60 -1.41
N VAL A 113 -3.18 -10.38 -1.17
CA VAL A 113 -2.17 -10.22 -2.23
C VAL A 113 -1.07 -11.26 -2.05
N ASP A 114 -0.79 -12.02 -3.11
CA ASP A 114 0.22 -13.08 -3.06
C ASP A 114 1.66 -12.54 -3.02
N ASP A 115 1.91 -11.39 -3.66
CA ASP A 115 3.23 -10.80 -3.74
C ASP A 115 3.24 -9.46 -2.99
N VAL A 116 3.65 -9.49 -1.74
CA VAL A 116 3.72 -8.33 -0.85
C VAL A 116 5.12 -8.21 -0.26
N GLU A 117 5.68 -7.02 -0.33
CA GLU A 117 6.97 -6.71 0.27
C GLU A 117 6.81 -5.50 1.21
N VAL A 118 7.21 -5.66 2.46
CA VAL A 118 7.12 -4.60 3.46
C VAL A 118 8.53 -4.23 3.90
N THR A 119 8.85 -2.95 3.81
CA THR A 119 10.11 -2.39 4.30
C THR A 119 9.79 -1.25 5.24
N ALA A 120 10.57 -1.09 6.31
CA ALA A 120 10.37 -0.03 7.28
C ALA A 120 11.67 0.29 7.99
N ASP A 121 11.89 1.59 8.24
CA ASP A 121 13.04 2.09 8.99
C ASP A 121 12.66 3.37 9.74
N GLU A 122 13.63 4.07 10.30
CA GLU A 122 13.38 5.30 11.06
C GLU A 122 12.84 6.44 10.20
N ALA A 123 13.08 6.41 8.90
CA ALA A 123 12.63 7.46 7.97
C ALA A 123 11.22 7.23 7.45
N GLY A 124 10.71 6.01 7.55
CA GLY A 124 9.37 5.67 7.07
C GLY A 124 9.23 4.22 6.66
N GLY A 125 8.08 3.88 6.12
CA GLY A 125 7.76 2.54 5.66
C GLY A 125 7.23 2.52 4.25
N ARG A 126 7.24 1.34 3.66
CA ARG A 126 6.73 1.09 2.31
C ARG A 126 6.12 -0.30 2.24
N ILE A 127 4.94 -0.37 1.64
CA ILE A 127 4.31 -1.63 1.28
C ILE A 127 4.23 -1.68 -0.23
N ARG A 128 4.85 -2.70 -0.83
CA ARG A 128 4.77 -2.94 -2.27
C ARG A 128 3.90 -4.17 -2.50
N MET A 129 2.88 -4.02 -3.34
CA MET A 129 1.95 -5.07 -3.71
C MET A 129 2.01 -5.25 -5.22
N THR A 130 2.10 -6.49 -5.70
CA THR A 130 2.27 -6.77 -7.13
C THR A 130 1.24 -7.77 -7.61
N TRP A 131 0.67 -7.50 -8.78
CA TRP A 131 -0.31 -8.35 -9.46
C TRP A 131 0.15 -8.64 -10.89
N PRO A 132 -0.13 -9.84 -11.43
CA PRO A 132 0.13 -10.12 -12.82
C PRO A 132 -0.84 -9.34 -13.73
N THR A 133 -0.39 -9.02 -14.92
CA THR A 133 -1.24 -8.40 -15.93
C THR A 133 -1.61 -9.41 -17.00
N ALA A 134 -2.55 -9.03 -17.88
CA ALA A 134 -3.00 -9.89 -18.96
C ALA A 134 -1.85 -10.41 -19.85
N SER A 135 -0.80 -9.59 -20.04
CA SER A 135 0.37 -10.00 -20.82
C SER A 135 1.11 -11.19 -20.21
N ALA A 136 1.16 -11.28 -18.86
CA ALA A 136 1.79 -12.40 -18.17
C ALA A 136 0.90 -13.64 -18.16
N MET A 137 -0.41 -13.47 -18.27
CA MET A 137 -1.40 -14.56 -18.22
C MET A 137 -1.69 -15.19 -19.58
N LEU A 138 -1.28 -14.54 -20.67
CA LEU A 138 -1.47 -15.09 -22.00
C LEU A 138 -0.45 -16.21 -22.26
N PRO A 139 -0.89 -17.36 -22.84
CA PRO A 139 0.04 -18.42 -23.16
C PRO A 139 1.03 -17.96 -24.24
N PRO A 140 2.27 -18.42 -24.18
CA PRO A 140 3.23 -18.10 -25.23
C PRO A 140 2.74 -18.68 -26.57
N VAL A 141 2.81 -17.87 -27.59
CA VAL A 141 2.43 -18.27 -28.95
C VAL A 141 3.60 -18.86 -29.68
#